data_8d139c51ac1848738b58c79f74fce4bd
#
_entry.id   8d139c51ac1848738b58c79f74fce4bd
#
_cell.length_a   1.000
_cell.length_b   1.000
_cell.length_c   1.000
_cell.angle_alpha   90.00
_cell.angle_beta   90.00
_cell.angle_gamma   90.00
#
_symmetry.space_group_name_H-M   'P 1'
#
loop_
_entity.id
_entity.type
_entity.pdbx_description
1 polymer ?
#
loop_
_entity_poly.entity_id
_entity_poly.type
_entity_poly.pdbx_seq_one_letter_code
_entity_poly.pdbx_strand_id
1 'polypeptide(L)'
;MENYVKAVLHAYPFLKMEREAYVEHVKNKALLSCDGRVNTERLMEHLAEEILHQRRLEWLEQALEKALSSLNDLERGLVGIRFFGEKRKIEPIWQALEERYKTKTIGRRKRMRFWEQTLDKLGVALRKAGVTKKCFEEELLELELVKKFYELVLKLERENHSSVS
;
A
#
# COMPACT_ATOMS: atom_id res chain seq x y z
N MET A 1 9.54 -4.95 -10.07
CA MET A 1 8.58 -5.07 -8.92
C MET A 1 7.21 -5.43 -9.47
N GLU A 2 6.56 -6.41 -8.88
CA GLU A 2 5.25 -6.91 -9.34
C GLU A 2 4.13 -5.89 -9.14
N ASN A 3 3.12 -5.91 -10.01
CA ASN A 3 2.05 -4.91 -10.03
C ASN A 3 1.19 -4.90 -8.78
N TYR A 4 0.97 -6.06 -8.18
CA TYR A 4 0.22 -6.13 -6.92
C TYR A 4 0.95 -5.41 -5.78
N VAL A 5 2.28 -5.48 -5.73
CA VAL A 5 3.09 -4.77 -4.74
C VAL A 5 2.97 -3.26 -4.93
N LYS A 6 3.04 -2.78 -6.19
CA LYS A 6 2.83 -1.36 -6.49
C LYS A 6 1.45 -0.89 -6.04
N ALA A 7 0.41 -1.67 -6.35
CA ALA A 7 -0.97 -1.35 -5.96
C ALA A 7 -1.13 -1.20 -4.44
N VAL A 8 -0.60 -2.15 -3.68
CA VAL A 8 -0.65 -2.14 -2.21
C VAL A 8 0.11 -0.95 -1.64
N LEU A 9 1.29 -0.60 -2.20
CA LEU A 9 2.05 0.57 -1.78
C LEU A 9 1.31 1.88 -2.07
N HIS A 10 0.68 2.01 -3.23
CA HIS A 10 -0.13 3.20 -3.53
C HIS A 10 -1.38 3.32 -2.66
N ALA A 11 -1.95 2.20 -2.23
CA ALA A 11 -3.09 2.18 -1.32
C ALA A 11 -2.72 2.57 0.13
N TYR A 12 -1.48 2.36 0.55
CA TYR A 12 -1.03 2.52 1.93
C TYR A 12 -1.42 3.87 2.59
N PRO A 13 -1.23 5.05 1.96
CA PRO A 13 -1.58 6.32 2.58
C PRO A 13 -3.07 6.48 2.90
N PHE A 14 -3.91 5.69 2.24
CA PHE A 14 -5.38 5.77 2.34
C PHE A 14 -5.97 4.69 3.26
N LEU A 15 -5.20 3.67 3.63
CA LEU A 15 -5.70 2.53 4.43
C LEU A 15 -6.26 2.96 5.78
N LYS A 16 -5.59 3.87 6.47
CA LYS A 16 -6.04 4.37 7.77
C LYS A 16 -7.38 5.08 7.67
N MET A 17 -7.52 5.96 6.70
CA MET A 17 -8.77 6.71 6.46
C MET A 17 -9.91 5.77 6.06
N GLU A 18 -9.64 4.79 5.21
CA GLU A 18 -10.61 3.78 4.79
C GLU A 18 -11.06 2.93 6.00
N ARG A 19 -10.13 2.51 6.84
CA ARG A 19 -10.43 1.75 8.05
C ARG A 19 -11.29 2.56 9.05
N GLU A 20 -10.97 3.82 9.26
CA GLU A 20 -11.73 4.70 10.14
C GLU A 20 -13.16 4.92 9.61
N ALA A 21 -13.33 5.11 8.30
CA ALA A 21 -14.63 5.22 7.65
C ALA A 21 -15.47 3.94 7.82
N TYR A 22 -14.85 2.76 7.72
CA TYR A 22 -15.51 1.48 7.98
C TYR A 22 -15.99 1.33 9.43
N VAL A 23 -15.18 1.74 10.40
CA VAL A 23 -15.57 1.71 11.83
C VAL A 23 -16.82 2.54 12.07
N GLU A 24 -16.90 3.74 11.51
CA GLU A 24 -18.07 4.60 11.63
C GLU A 24 -19.29 4.00 10.93
N HIS A 25 -19.11 3.42 9.76
CA HIS A 25 -20.18 2.76 9.02
C HIS A 25 -20.77 1.56 9.79
N VAL A 26 -19.94 0.72 10.39
CA VAL A 26 -20.36 -0.41 11.23
C VAL A 26 -21.13 0.09 12.46
N LYS A 27 -20.65 1.13 13.13
CA LYS A 27 -21.35 1.74 14.26
C LYS A 27 -22.73 2.28 13.88
N ASN A 28 -22.82 3.00 12.76
CA ASN A 28 -24.08 3.58 12.29
C ASN A 28 -25.08 2.49 11.90
N LYS A 29 -24.66 1.40 11.25
CA LYS A 29 -25.52 0.25 10.96
C LYS A 29 -25.99 -0.45 12.21
N ALA A 30 -25.12 -0.65 13.20
CA ALA A 30 -25.50 -1.24 14.48
C ALA A 30 -26.54 -0.41 15.22
N LEU A 31 -26.43 0.93 15.19
CA LEU A 31 -27.41 1.85 15.78
C LEU A 31 -28.76 1.81 15.06
N LEU A 32 -28.77 1.76 13.72
CA LEU A 32 -30.01 1.66 12.92
C LEU A 32 -30.76 0.33 13.16
N SER A 33 -30.07 -0.72 13.57
CA SER A 33 -30.67 -2.02 13.86
C SER A 33 -31.46 -2.05 15.15
N CYS A 34 -31.22 -1.12 16.07
CA CYS A 34 -31.98 -0.99 17.30
C CYS A 34 -33.44 -0.60 17.08
N ASP A 35 -33.80 -0.09 15.88
CA ASP A 35 -35.17 0.34 15.53
C ASP A 35 -36.12 -0.81 15.14
N GLY A 36 -35.71 -2.08 15.24
CA GLY A 36 -36.57 -3.25 15.04
C GLY A 36 -37.10 -3.47 13.63
N ARG A 37 -36.61 -2.72 12.63
CA ARG A 37 -37.11 -2.75 11.23
C ARG A 37 -36.35 -3.70 10.31
N VAL A 38 -35.23 -4.27 10.77
CA VAL A 38 -34.35 -5.11 9.97
C VAL A 38 -34.34 -6.54 10.50
N ASN A 39 -34.37 -7.53 9.59
CA ASN A 39 -34.18 -8.93 9.95
C ASN A 39 -32.83 -9.11 10.63
N THR A 40 -32.83 -9.58 11.88
CA THR A 40 -31.66 -9.70 12.74
C THR A 40 -30.57 -10.60 12.14
N GLU A 41 -30.94 -11.69 11.46
CA GLU A 41 -29.96 -12.60 10.82
C GLU A 41 -29.20 -11.93 9.69
N ARG A 42 -29.89 -11.26 8.76
CA ARG A 42 -29.25 -10.52 7.65
C ARG A 42 -28.38 -9.39 8.16
N LEU A 43 -28.78 -8.75 9.24
CA LEU A 43 -27.98 -7.69 9.84
C LEU A 43 -26.68 -8.25 10.44
N MET A 44 -26.75 -9.39 11.14
CA MET A 44 -25.57 -10.05 11.74
C MET A 44 -24.61 -10.52 10.66
N GLU A 45 -25.11 -11.09 9.56
CA GLU A 45 -24.29 -11.47 8.41
C GLU A 45 -23.55 -10.25 7.81
N HIS A 46 -24.27 -9.16 7.58
CA HIS A 46 -23.69 -7.91 7.05
C HIS A 46 -22.65 -7.30 7.99
N LEU A 47 -22.92 -7.28 9.29
CA LEU A 47 -21.96 -6.76 10.28
C LEU A 47 -20.70 -7.65 10.35
N ALA A 48 -20.87 -8.97 10.23
CA ALA A 48 -19.75 -9.91 10.22
C ALA A 48 -18.85 -9.69 8.99
N GLU A 49 -19.42 -9.50 7.79
CA GLU A 49 -18.68 -9.19 6.58
C GLU A 49 -17.90 -7.87 6.71
N GLU A 50 -18.51 -6.83 7.27
CA GLU A 50 -17.86 -5.53 7.46
C GLU A 50 -16.75 -5.58 8.52
N ILE A 51 -16.92 -6.35 9.58
CA ILE A 51 -15.86 -6.58 10.57
C ILE A 51 -14.67 -7.32 9.93
N LEU A 52 -14.93 -8.32 9.09
CA LEU A 52 -13.87 -9.02 8.35
C LEU A 52 -13.13 -8.07 7.40
N HIS A 53 -13.85 -7.21 6.70
CA HIS A 53 -13.28 -6.21 5.81
C HIS A 53 -12.38 -5.23 6.58
N GLN A 54 -12.86 -4.71 7.71
CA GLN A 54 -12.06 -3.85 8.60
C GLN A 54 -10.79 -4.55 9.09
N ARG A 55 -10.89 -5.82 9.50
CA ARG A 55 -9.72 -6.61 9.95
C ARG A 55 -8.71 -6.82 8.83
N ARG A 56 -9.14 -7.02 7.58
CA ARG A 56 -8.24 -7.10 6.42
C ARG A 56 -7.50 -5.79 6.17
N LEU A 57 -8.19 -4.66 6.26
CA LEU A 57 -7.56 -3.34 6.14
C LEU A 57 -6.50 -3.12 7.23
N GLU A 58 -6.84 -3.42 8.47
CA GLU A 58 -5.94 -3.29 9.62
C GLU A 58 -4.72 -4.21 9.48
N TRP A 59 -4.93 -5.46 9.10
CA TRP A 59 -3.84 -6.40 8.86
C TRP A 59 -2.91 -5.92 7.74
N LEU A 60 -3.46 -5.41 6.63
CA LEU A 60 -2.67 -4.89 5.53
C LEU A 60 -1.86 -3.66 5.94
N GLU A 61 -2.45 -2.73 6.69
CA GLU A 61 -1.76 -1.57 7.25
C GLU A 61 -0.57 -2.00 8.12
N GLN A 62 -0.78 -2.92 9.05
CA GLN A 62 0.28 -3.44 9.92
C GLN A 62 1.38 -4.19 9.14
N ALA A 63 1.01 -4.99 8.15
CA ALA A 63 1.98 -5.69 7.30
C ALA A 63 2.87 -4.72 6.51
N LEU A 64 2.28 -3.64 5.99
CA LEU A 64 3.00 -2.57 5.29
C LEU A 64 3.91 -1.79 6.23
N GLU A 65 3.43 -1.40 7.42
CA GLU A 65 4.24 -0.71 8.43
C GLU A 65 5.44 -1.56 8.84
N LYS A 66 5.23 -2.85 9.06
CA LYS A 66 6.31 -3.80 9.38
C LYS A 66 7.33 -3.91 8.24
N ALA A 67 6.87 -3.98 6.99
CA ALA A 67 7.76 -4.02 5.84
C ALA A 67 8.55 -2.71 5.69
N LEU A 68 7.89 -1.56 5.83
CA LEU A 68 8.51 -0.24 5.77
C LEU A 68 9.51 -0.01 6.91
N SER A 69 9.29 -0.58 8.09
CA SER A 69 10.23 -0.50 9.21
C SER A 69 11.56 -1.18 8.95
N SER A 70 11.63 -2.09 7.97
CA SER A 70 12.87 -2.74 7.54
C SER A 70 13.79 -1.85 6.69
N LEU A 71 13.24 -0.72 6.20
CA LEU A 71 13.96 0.25 5.38
C LEU A 71 14.68 1.28 6.28
N ASN A 72 15.85 1.74 5.83
CA ASN A 72 16.48 2.91 6.46
C ASN A 72 15.80 4.21 6.04
N ASP A 73 16.15 5.33 6.67
CA ASP A 73 15.50 6.62 6.45
C ASP A 73 15.57 7.11 5.00
N LEU A 74 16.69 6.87 4.30
CA LEU A 74 16.84 7.26 2.90
C LEU A 74 15.97 6.41 1.97
N GLU A 75 15.96 5.08 2.19
CA GLU A 75 15.12 4.14 1.46
C GLU A 75 13.63 4.46 1.67
N ARG A 76 13.25 4.70 2.93
CA ARG A 76 11.87 5.04 3.31
C ARG A 76 11.44 6.38 2.70
N GLY A 77 12.31 7.39 2.75
CA GLY A 77 12.06 8.68 2.10
C GLY A 77 11.84 8.56 0.60
N LEU A 78 12.62 7.72 -0.07
CA LEU A 78 12.47 7.49 -1.51
C LEU A 78 11.16 6.78 -1.84
N VAL A 79 10.76 5.78 -1.05
CA VAL A 79 9.46 5.09 -1.19
C VAL A 79 8.31 6.07 -0.95
N GLY A 80 8.41 6.91 0.08
CA GLY A 80 7.41 7.95 0.39
C GLY A 80 7.19 8.93 -0.76
N ILE A 81 8.26 9.41 -1.37
CA ILE A 81 8.18 10.30 -2.54
C ILE A 81 7.53 9.58 -3.74
N ARG A 82 7.88 8.34 -3.98
CA ARG A 82 7.46 7.59 -5.18
C ARG A 82 6.04 7.02 -5.09
N PHE A 83 5.63 6.56 -3.92
CA PHE A 83 4.36 5.85 -3.75
C PHE A 83 3.35 6.59 -2.88
N PHE A 84 3.81 7.38 -1.90
CA PHE A 84 2.91 7.99 -0.92
C PHE A 84 2.57 9.45 -1.23
N GLY A 85 3.08 9.98 -2.34
CA GLY A 85 2.84 11.37 -2.73
C GLY A 85 3.45 12.38 -1.76
N GLU A 86 4.48 11.99 -0.99
CA GLU A 86 5.17 12.90 -0.10
C GLU A 86 5.81 14.04 -0.89
N LYS A 87 5.53 15.28 -0.49
CA LYS A 87 6.07 16.50 -1.13
C LYS A 87 7.52 16.80 -0.74
N ARG A 88 8.28 15.80 -0.33
CA ARG A 88 9.71 15.96 -0.04
C ARG A 88 10.49 16.14 -1.33
N LYS A 89 11.54 16.94 -1.25
CA LYS A 89 12.50 17.01 -2.35
C LYS A 89 13.36 15.73 -2.37
N ILE A 90 13.62 15.19 -3.53
CA ILE A 90 14.43 13.97 -3.71
C ILE A 90 15.94 14.27 -3.59
N GLU A 91 16.35 15.50 -3.85
CA GLU A 91 17.75 15.93 -3.85
C GLU A 91 18.47 15.66 -2.52
N PRO A 92 17.88 15.93 -1.34
CA PRO A 92 18.52 15.61 -0.06
C PRO A 92 18.84 14.14 0.12
N ILE A 93 18.04 13.23 -0.46
CA ILE A 93 18.31 11.78 -0.41
C ILE A 93 19.58 11.47 -1.22
N TRP A 94 19.71 12.08 -2.39
CA TRP A 94 20.89 11.87 -3.23
C TRP A 94 22.15 12.48 -2.61
N GLN A 95 22.04 13.65 -1.98
CA GLN A 95 23.14 14.29 -1.25
C GLN A 95 23.59 13.42 -0.06
N ALA A 96 22.68 12.89 0.72
CA ALA A 96 23.01 11.99 1.83
C ALA A 96 23.69 10.69 1.34
N LEU A 97 23.30 10.17 0.16
CA LEU A 97 23.98 9.05 -0.47
C LEU A 97 25.38 9.41 -0.99
N GLU A 98 25.55 10.62 -1.54
CA GLU A 98 26.86 11.14 -1.96
C GLU A 98 27.84 11.20 -0.80
N GLU A 99 27.41 11.74 0.35
CA GLU A 99 28.17 11.76 1.59
C GLU A 99 28.53 10.35 2.07
N ARG A 100 27.56 9.45 2.06
CA ARG A 100 27.75 8.05 2.48
C ARG A 100 28.77 7.31 1.62
N TYR A 101 28.73 7.52 0.30
CA TYR A 101 29.66 6.89 -0.64
C TYR A 101 30.94 7.70 -0.88
N LYS A 102 31.11 8.83 -0.19
CA LYS A 102 32.27 9.74 -0.33
C LYS A 102 32.51 10.12 -1.80
N THR A 103 31.44 10.37 -2.54
CA THR A 103 31.50 10.76 -3.96
C THR A 103 30.97 12.17 -4.15
N LYS A 104 31.52 12.92 -5.12
CA LYS A 104 31.05 14.29 -5.41
C LYS A 104 29.66 14.31 -6.06
N THR A 105 29.31 13.28 -6.81
CA THR A 105 28.02 13.17 -7.53
C THR A 105 27.64 11.72 -7.71
N ILE A 106 26.36 11.42 -7.45
CA ILE A 106 25.79 10.10 -7.74
C ILE A 106 25.18 10.12 -9.14
N GLY A 107 25.82 9.40 -10.07
CA GLY A 107 25.30 9.24 -11.43
C GLY A 107 24.00 8.43 -11.48
N ARG A 108 23.23 8.62 -12.58
CA ARG A 108 21.93 7.98 -12.82
C ARG A 108 21.94 6.46 -12.55
N ARG A 109 22.99 5.74 -13.01
CA ARG A 109 23.11 4.29 -12.82
C ARG A 109 23.16 3.87 -11.35
N LYS A 110 23.88 4.61 -10.50
CA LYS A 110 23.94 4.35 -9.05
C LYS A 110 22.59 4.66 -8.36
N ARG A 111 21.91 5.73 -8.76
CA ARG A 111 20.56 6.08 -8.28
C ARG A 111 19.56 4.98 -8.62
N MET A 112 19.57 4.47 -9.85
CA MET A 112 18.72 3.37 -10.27
C MET A 112 19.00 2.10 -9.47
N ARG A 113 20.28 1.73 -9.30
CA ARG A 113 20.66 0.55 -8.50
C ARG A 113 20.19 0.67 -7.05
N PHE A 114 20.34 1.83 -6.43
CA PHE A 114 19.83 2.07 -5.07
C PHE A 114 18.32 1.91 -5.01
N TRP A 115 17.61 2.43 -5.99
CA TRP A 115 16.16 2.26 -6.10
C TRP A 115 15.75 0.79 -6.24
N GLU A 116 16.36 0.07 -7.15
CA GLU A 116 16.11 -1.36 -7.36
C GLU A 116 16.37 -2.18 -6.08
N GLN A 117 17.48 -1.93 -5.40
CA GLN A 117 17.80 -2.59 -4.12
C GLN A 117 16.76 -2.26 -3.03
N THR A 118 16.30 -1.02 -2.97
CA THR A 118 15.23 -0.60 -2.04
C THR A 118 13.94 -1.37 -2.33
N LEU A 119 13.56 -1.48 -3.59
CA LEU A 119 12.36 -2.21 -4.00
C LEU A 119 12.46 -3.72 -3.73
N ASP A 120 13.61 -4.32 -3.99
CA ASP A 120 13.85 -5.74 -3.72
C ASP A 120 13.76 -6.03 -2.23
N LYS A 121 14.40 -5.20 -1.42
CA LYS A 121 14.34 -5.28 0.04
C LYS A 121 12.91 -5.16 0.56
N LEU A 122 12.17 -4.18 0.06
CA LEU A 122 10.76 -3.97 0.42
C LEU A 122 9.89 -5.15 -0.03
N GLY A 123 10.08 -5.66 -1.24
CA GLY A 123 9.37 -6.83 -1.75
C GLY A 123 9.59 -8.09 -0.90
N VAL A 124 10.84 -8.32 -0.45
CA VAL A 124 11.15 -9.41 0.47
C VAL A 124 10.47 -9.21 1.82
N ALA A 125 10.50 -7.99 2.36
CA ALA A 125 9.87 -7.68 3.64
C ALA A 125 8.34 -7.85 3.59
N LEU A 126 7.70 -7.42 2.49
CA LEU A 126 6.25 -7.60 2.27
C LEU A 126 5.87 -9.07 2.21
N ARG A 127 6.61 -9.90 1.46
CA ARG A 127 6.36 -11.36 1.42
C ARG A 127 6.52 -12.00 2.80
N LYS A 128 7.54 -11.61 3.58
CA LYS A 128 7.72 -12.07 4.96
C LYS A 128 6.58 -11.62 5.89
N ALA A 129 5.97 -10.48 5.62
CA ALA A 129 4.80 -9.98 6.35
C ALA A 129 3.48 -10.64 5.90
N GLY A 130 3.52 -11.54 4.91
CA GLY A 130 2.35 -12.28 4.40
C GLY A 130 1.70 -11.67 3.16
N VAL A 131 2.18 -10.53 2.67
CA VAL A 131 1.67 -9.91 1.43
C VAL A 131 2.27 -10.63 0.22
N THR A 132 1.68 -11.75 -0.11
CA THR A 132 2.07 -12.60 -1.26
C THR A 132 1.10 -12.39 -2.41
N LYS A 133 1.48 -12.84 -3.62
CA LYS A 133 0.60 -12.80 -4.78
C LYS A 133 -0.70 -13.57 -4.52
N LYS A 134 -0.60 -14.75 -3.90
CA LYS A 134 -1.76 -15.56 -3.54
C LYS A 134 -2.70 -14.82 -2.58
N CYS A 135 -2.17 -14.27 -1.49
CA CYS A 135 -2.96 -13.47 -0.55
C CYS A 135 -3.62 -12.26 -1.24
N PHE A 136 -2.89 -11.61 -2.15
CA PHE A 136 -3.43 -10.50 -2.93
C PHE A 136 -4.63 -10.92 -3.80
N GLU A 137 -4.52 -12.01 -4.53
CA GLU A 137 -5.57 -12.50 -5.42
C GLU A 137 -6.79 -13.05 -4.66
N GLU A 138 -6.58 -13.73 -3.53
CA GLU A 138 -7.64 -14.39 -2.77
C GLU A 138 -8.34 -13.46 -1.75
N GLU A 139 -7.62 -12.47 -1.21
CA GLU A 139 -8.13 -11.66 -0.09
C GLU A 139 -8.09 -10.15 -0.34
N LEU A 140 -6.95 -9.62 -0.84
CA LEU A 140 -6.77 -8.18 -0.92
C LEU A 140 -7.52 -7.52 -2.08
N LEU A 141 -7.78 -8.25 -3.16
CA LEU A 141 -8.62 -7.74 -4.27
C LEU A 141 -10.09 -7.54 -3.89
N GLU A 142 -10.55 -8.11 -2.78
CA GLU A 142 -11.88 -7.81 -2.24
C GLU A 142 -11.95 -6.41 -1.61
N LEU A 143 -10.80 -5.83 -1.26
CA LEU A 143 -10.72 -4.45 -0.78
C LEU A 143 -10.82 -3.49 -1.96
N GLU A 144 -11.92 -2.75 -2.05
CA GLU A 144 -12.23 -1.84 -3.16
C GLU A 144 -11.09 -0.84 -3.42
N LEU A 145 -10.48 -0.32 -2.35
CA LEU A 145 -9.34 0.59 -2.41
C LEU A 145 -8.14 -0.07 -3.14
N VAL A 146 -7.78 -1.28 -2.74
CA VAL A 146 -6.66 -2.02 -3.34
C VAL A 146 -6.94 -2.35 -4.80
N LYS A 147 -8.16 -2.79 -5.10
CA LYS A 147 -8.62 -3.10 -6.45
C LYS A 147 -8.50 -1.88 -7.37
N LYS A 148 -8.97 -0.71 -6.93
CA LYS A 148 -8.85 0.54 -7.70
C LYS A 148 -7.40 0.88 -8.03
N PHE A 149 -6.51 0.79 -7.07
CA PHE A 149 -5.08 1.04 -7.33
C PHE A 149 -4.45 0.00 -8.25
N TYR A 150 -4.87 -1.26 -8.14
CA TYR A 150 -4.39 -2.31 -9.04
C TYR A 150 -4.82 -2.07 -10.50
N GLU A 151 -6.05 -1.68 -10.72
CA GLU A 151 -6.56 -1.32 -12.04
C GLU A 151 -5.82 -0.11 -12.63
N LEU A 152 -5.53 0.92 -11.80
CA LEU A 152 -4.73 2.07 -12.21
C LEU A 152 -3.29 1.68 -12.59
N VAL A 153 -2.64 0.83 -11.81
CA VAL A 153 -1.28 0.34 -12.12
C VAL A 153 -1.26 -0.41 -13.43
N LEU A 154 -2.23 -1.30 -13.67
CA LEU A 154 -2.35 -2.05 -14.92
C LEU A 154 -2.59 -1.14 -16.13
N LYS A 155 -3.40 -0.09 -15.96
CA LYS A 155 -3.68 0.89 -17.01
C LYS A 155 -2.40 1.65 -17.40
N LEU A 156 -1.68 2.18 -16.42
CA LEU A 156 -0.44 2.92 -16.65
C LEU A 156 0.63 2.07 -17.33
N GLU A 157 0.72 0.79 -17.03
CA GLU A 157 1.66 -0.10 -17.72
C GLU A 157 1.29 -0.34 -19.18
N ARG A 158 0.01 -0.51 -19.48
CA ARG A 158 -0.45 -0.66 -20.89
C ARG A 158 -0.14 0.60 -21.70
N GLU A 159 -0.35 1.79 -21.15
CA GLU A 159 -0.07 3.07 -21.79
C GLU A 159 1.43 3.24 -22.06
N ASN A 160 2.28 2.87 -21.11
CA ASN A 160 3.73 2.92 -21.27
C ASN A 160 4.24 1.96 -22.36
N HIS A 161 3.65 0.79 -22.49
CA HIS A 161 3.99 -0.18 -23.56
C HIS A 161 3.51 0.28 -24.94
N SER A 162 2.39 0.98 -25.01
CA SER A 162 1.86 1.52 -26.27
C SER A 162 2.63 2.74 -26.79
N SER A 163 3.32 3.47 -25.93
CA SER A 163 4.11 4.66 -26.28
C SER A 163 5.52 4.33 -26.79
N VAL A 164 5.95 3.07 -26.69
CA VAL A 164 7.28 2.58 -27.12
C VAL A 164 7.21 1.86 -28.48
N SER A 165 6.02 1.70 -29.02
CA SER A 165 5.77 1.16 -30.37
C SER A 165 5.59 2.27 -31.37
#